data_c60c7184adfe90125823e1c0ac82a2d2
#
_entry.id   c60c7184adfe90125823e1c0ac82a2d2
#
_cell.length_a   1.000
_cell.length_b   1.000
_cell.length_c   1.000
_cell.angle_alpha   90.00
_cell.angle_beta   90.00
_cell.angle_gamma   90.00
#
_symmetry.space_group_name_H-M   'P 1'
#
loop_
_entity.id
_entity.type
_entity.pdbx_description
1 polymer ?
#
loop_
_entity_poly.entity_id
_entity_poly.type
_entity_poly.pdbx_seq_one_letter_code
_entity_poly.pdbx_strand_id
1 'polypeptide(L)'
;MAKTKYIYHEDLKKYSKFYVPISKFSLPFLQLAMKSLYAFEKSNKKFIVKKEKVKSFDDKNIKVLVYTPKNIKLNDSCLYYIHGGGYVFNSAPHHFKLAKQMALRLKCKLVFVDYRLAPKYKFPIALKDCYEVYKWIINNKELNINPSKIIIAGDSAGGNLSLTTTFMAHENNLVLPKCLVLLYPVTTHGYKTESYLKYDDTPMCNSKDGEKYDKLYYPQPLQDLKEYANLIDKEIFDDFPPTYIEVAQYDCLHDDGVLFYDKMVDKNKVCEFYEVKDAMHGYDIAIGSKLIDELIEKRIEFINKYIDIIW
;
A
#
# COMPACT_ATOMS: atom_id res chain seq x y z
N MET A 1 14.89 -33.32 4.41
CA MET A 1 14.41 -31.94 4.32
C MET A 1 14.34 -31.57 2.85
N ALA A 2 13.16 -31.26 2.31
CA ALA A 2 13.06 -30.78 0.93
C ALA A 2 13.86 -29.48 0.81
N LYS A 3 14.80 -29.41 -0.14
CA LYS A 3 15.53 -28.18 -0.46
C LYS A 3 14.49 -27.14 -0.87
N THR A 4 14.46 -25.99 -0.17
CA THR A 4 13.64 -24.86 -0.59
C THR A 4 14.12 -24.44 -1.99
N LYS A 5 13.20 -24.32 -2.94
CA LYS A 5 13.44 -23.92 -4.34
C LYS A 5 14.09 -22.52 -4.42
N TYR A 6 13.85 -21.68 -3.41
CA TYR A 6 14.30 -20.30 -3.32
C TYR A 6 15.25 -20.11 -2.14
N ILE A 7 16.25 -19.26 -2.31
CA ILE A 7 17.19 -18.86 -1.25
C ILE A 7 16.69 -17.50 -0.72
N TYR A 8 16.18 -17.47 0.51
CA TYR A 8 15.69 -16.23 1.11
C TYR A 8 16.76 -15.57 1.95
N HIS A 9 16.72 -14.21 1.99
CA HIS A 9 17.50 -13.39 2.90
C HIS A 9 17.37 -13.90 4.34
N GLU A 10 18.44 -13.79 5.14
CA GLU A 10 18.49 -14.37 6.49
C GLU A 10 17.30 -13.91 7.36
N ASP A 11 16.99 -12.62 7.34
CA ASP A 11 15.87 -12.03 8.07
C ASP A 11 14.50 -12.58 7.64
N LEU A 12 14.40 -13.15 6.43
CA LEU A 12 13.16 -13.65 5.84
C LEU A 12 12.99 -15.17 5.95
N LYS A 13 14.07 -15.93 6.24
CA LYS A 13 14.04 -17.41 6.27
C LYS A 13 12.95 -17.99 7.15
N LYS A 14 12.66 -17.37 8.31
CA LYS A 14 11.60 -17.84 9.22
C LYS A 14 10.18 -17.72 8.65
N TYR A 15 10.00 -16.89 7.63
CA TYR A 15 8.72 -16.71 6.95
C TYR A 15 8.59 -17.52 5.65
N SER A 16 9.64 -18.25 5.26
CA SER A 16 9.69 -19.04 4.01
C SER A 16 8.62 -20.15 3.89
N LYS A 17 7.93 -20.45 4.98
CA LYS A 17 6.81 -21.41 5.02
C LYS A 17 5.50 -20.77 5.44
N PHE A 18 5.47 -19.44 5.52
CA PHE A 18 4.26 -18.74 5.94
C PHE A 18 3.23 -18.75 4.82
N TYR A 19 2.05 -19.24 5.14
CA TYR A 19 0.92 -19.30 4.22
C TYR A 19 -0.36 -18.89 4.94
N VAL A 20 -1.17 -18.06 4.29
CA VAL A 20 -2.50 -17.67 4.80
C VAL A 20 -3.56 -18.42 3.99
N PRO A 21 -4.29 -19.38 4.60
CA PRO A 21 -5.28 -20.14 3.87
C PRO A 21 -6.48 -19.28 3.49
N ILE A 22 -6.73 -19.13 2.18
CA ILE A 22 -7.86 -18.37 1.65
C ILE A 22 -8.94 -19.35 1.22
N SER A 23 -10.04 -19.38 1.97
CA SER A 23 -11.22 -20.15 1.64
C SER A 23 -12.49 -19.39 2.04
N LYS A 24 -13.64 -19.79 1.50
CA LYS A 24 -14.94 -19.22 1.91
C LYS A 24 -15.22 -19.38 3.40
N PHE A 25 -14.63 -20.39 4.03
CA PHE A 25 -14.82 -20.68 5.46
C PHE A 25 -13.81 -19.92 6.33
N SER A 26 -12.52 -19.89 5.97
CA SER A 26 -11.46 -19.26 6.78
C SER A 26 -11.48 -17.73 6.71
N LEU A 27 -11.80 -17.17 5.55
CA LEU A 27 -11.71 -15.73 5.30
C LEU A 27 -12.55 -14.87 6.27
N PRO A 28 -13.83 -15.16 6.58
CA PRO A 28 -14.60 -14.35 7.53
C PRO A 28 -14.00 -14.33 8.93
N PHE A 29 -13.46 -15.46 9.40
CA PHE A 29 -12.80 -15.56 10.71
C PHE A 29 -11.50 -14.76 10.72
N LEU A 30 -10.69 -14.86 9.65
CA LEU A 30 -9.46 -14.09 9.51
C LEU A 30 -9.75 -12.58 9.47
N GLN A 31 -10.75 -12.17 8.69
CA GLN A 31 -11.19 -10.76 8.63
C GLN A 31 -11.64 -10.26 10.02
N LEU A 32 -12.41 -11.06 10.75
CA LEU A 32 -12.87 -10.69 12.11
C LEU A 32 -11.69 -10.57 13.08
N ALA A 33 -10.78 -11.55 13.07
CA ALA A 33 -9.58 -11.53 13.91
C ALA A 33 -8.68 -10.32 13.60
N MET A 34 -8.40 -10.05 12.32
CA MET A 34 -7.57 -8.91 11.92
C MET A 34 -8.26 -7.57 12.18
N LYS A 35 -9.59 -7.48 12.02
CA LYS A 35 -10.35 -6.26 12.33
C LYS A 35 -10.23 -5.84 13.80
N SER A 36 -10.01 -6.78 14.71
CA SER A 36 -9.78 -6.47 16.12
C SER A 36 -8.50 -5.67 16.34
N LEU A 37 -7.47 -5.86 15.48
CA LEU A 37 -6.20 -5.14 15.58
C LEU A 37 -6.38 -3.62 15.44
N TYR A 38 -7.26 -3.18 14.54
CA TYR A 38 -7.62 -1.77 14.43
C TYR A 38 -8.21 -1.22 15.74
N ALA A 39 -8.99 -2.01 16.45
CA ALA A 39 -9.60 -1.60 17.71
C ALA A 39 -8.56 -1.40 18.83
N PHE A 40 -7.46 -2.16 18.81
CA PHE A 40 -6.38 -2.06 19.78
C PHE A 40 -5.43 -0.88 19.55
N GLU A 41 -5.45 -0.26 18.35
CA GLU A 41 -4.65 0.95 18.12
C GLU A 41 -5.18 2.11 18.98
N LYS A 42 -4.31 2.62 19.85
CA LYS A 42 -4.58 3.67 20.83
C LYS A 42 -3.34 4.52 21.06
N SER A 43 -3.57 5.68 21.65
CA SER A 43 -2.49 6.58 22.08
C SER A 43 -1.51 5.87 23.02
N ASN A 44 -0.24 6.20 22.84
CA ASN A 44 0.86 5.61 23.62
C ASN A 44 1.96 6.66 23.88
N LYS A 45 3.15 6.24 24.33
CA LYS A 45 4.27 7.17 24.61
C LYS A 45 4.77 7.89 23.36
N LYS A 46 4.64 7.28 22.17
CA LYS A 46 5.16 7.83 20.91
C LYS A 46 4.11 8.58 20.08
N PHE A 47 2.82 8.23 20.20
CA PHE A 47 1.75 8.76 19.37
C PHE A 47 0.50 9.16 20.16
N ILE A 48 -0.16 10.24 19.72
CA ILE A 48 -1.58 10.46 19.91
C ILE A 48 -2.30 9.77 18.76
N VAL A 49 -3.33 8.98 19.04
CA VAL A 49 -4.12 8.28 18.02
C VAL A 49 -5.58 8.73 18.13
N LYS A 50 -6.08 9.30 17.04
CA LYS A 50 -7.51 9.63 16.87
C LYS A 50 -8.14 8.63 15.90
N LYS A 51 -9.36 8.19 16.21
CA LYS A 51 -10.18 7.32 15.35
C LYS A 51 -11.25 8.18 14.72
N GLU A 52 -11.15 8.36 13.40
CA GLU A 52 -12.06 9.18 12.63
C GLU A 52 -13.00 8.31 11.78
N LYS A 53 -14.12 8.89 11.37
CA LYS A 53 -15.07 8.31 10.44
C LYS A 53 -15.25 9.26 9.27
N VAL A 54 -14.77 8.86 8.11
CA VAL A 54 -14.89 9.63 6.88
C VAL A 54 -16.08 9.10 6.08
N LYS A 55 -16.90 9.97 5.53
CA LYS A 55 -18.00 9.59 4.65
C LYS A 55 -17.45 9.13 3.30
N SER A 56 -17.87 7.96 2.87
CA SER A 56 -17.64 7.47 1.51
C SER A 56 -18.69 8.01 0.55
N PHE A 57 -18.52 7.77 -0.76
CA PHE A 57 -19.40 8.16 -1.84
C PHE A 57 -20.86 7.66 -1.68
N ASP A 58 -21.08 6.61 -0.89
CA ASP A 58 -22.38 5.98 -0.59
C ASP A 58 -22.85 6.23 0.85
N ASP A 59 -22.41 7.33 1.46
CA ASP A 59 -22.71 7.77 2.84
C ASP A 59 -22.29 6.80 3.95
N LYS A 60 -21.65 5.68 3.62
CA LYS A 60 -21.10 4.77 4.63
C LYS A 60 -19.83 5.35 5.23
N ASN A 61 -19.55 4.96 6.47
CA ASN A 61 -18.37 5.42 7.17
C ASN A 61 -17.17 4.53 6.88
N ILE A 62 -16.10 5.17 6.40
CA ILE A 62 -14.76 4.59 6.33
C ILE A 62 -14.06 4.91 7.64
N LYS A 63 -13.41 3.92 8.24
CA LYS A 63 -12.62 4.15 9.44
C LYS A 63 -11.23 4.62 9.09
N VAL A 64 -10.74 5.62 9.81
CA VAL A 64 -9.42 6.20 9.61
C VAL A 64 -8.73 6.35 10.96
N LEU A 65 -7.46 6.01 11.03
CA LEU A 65 -6.60 6.30 12.18
C LEU A 65 -5.68 7.46 11.83
N VAL A 66 -5.72 8.49 12.67
CA VAL A 66 -4.78 9.62 12.58
C VAL A 66 -3.78 9.51 13.71
N TYR A 67 -2.52 9.30 13.36
CA TYR A 67 -1.42 9.25 14.32
C TYR A 67 -0.65 10.56 14.29
N THR A 68 -0.53 11.19 15.44
CA THR A 68 0.30 12.38 15.63
C THR A 68 1.48 12.00 16.51
N PRO A 69 2.73 12.02 15.99
CA PRO A 69 3.92 11.77 16.79
C PRO A 69 4.04 12.77 17.95
N LYS A 70 4.50 12.28 19.11
CA LYS A 70 4.73 13.09 20.31
C LYS A 70 6.21 13.42 20.48
N ASN A 71 6.48 14.49 21.23
CA ASN A 71 7.83 14.87 21.67
C ASN A 71 8.83 15.13 20.53
N ILE A 72 8.34 15.44 19.35
CA ILE A 72 9.13 15.88 18.20
C ILE A 72 8.45 17.09 17.56
N LYS A 73 9.25 17.98 16.98
CA LYS A 73 8.72 19.06 16.15
C LYS A 73 8.25 18.46 14.84
N LEU A 74 6.95 18.52 14.58
CA LEU A 74 6.37 18.05 13.33
C LEU A 74 6.57 19.06 12.22
N ASN A 75 6.78 18.57 11.02
CA ASN A 75 6.58 19.34 9.80
C ASN A 75 5.07 19.32 9.43
N ASP A 76 4.70 20.07 8.41
CA ASP A 76 3.32 20.18 7.93
C ASP A 76 2.94 19.12 6.88
N SER A 77 3.78 18.08 6.70
CA SER A 77 3.50 16.97 5.78
C SER A 77 2.62 15.89 6.40
N CYS A 78 2.12 15.01 5.55
CA CYS A 78 1.29 13.88 5.94
C CYS A 78 1.66 12.63 5.15
N LEU A 79 1.87 11.52 5.85
CA LEU A 79 1.94 10.19 5.25
C LEU A 79 0.53 9.59 5.21
N TYR A 80 -0.05 9.43 4.04
CA TYR A 80 -1.26 8.65 3.81
C TYR A 80 -0.88 7.22 3.46
N TYR A 81 -1.13 6.27 4.35
CA TYR A 81 -0.77 4.86 4.16
C TYR A 81 -1.98 4.01 3.84
N ILE A 82 -1.90 3.28 2.72
CA ILE A 82 -2.94 2.37 2.22
C ILE A 82 -2.36 0.95 2.26
N HIS A 83 -2.94 0.10 3.13
CA HIS A 83 -2.41 -1.24 3.36
C HIS A 83 -2.75 -2.24 2.26
N GLY A 84 -1.90 -3.26 2.10
CA GLY A 84 -2.11 -4.40 1.24
C GLY A 84 -3.10 -5.43 1.78
N GLY A 85 -3.03 -6.65 1.24
CA GLY A 85 -3.86 -7.78 1.65
C GLY A 85 -4.88 -8.21 0.60
N GLY A 86 -4.56 -8.03 -0.70
CA GLY A 86 -5.37 -8.52 -1.83
C GLY A 86 -6.80 -8.00 -1.84
N TYR A 87 -7.06 -6.83 -1.27
CA TYR A 87 -8.39 -6.22 -1.10
C TYR A 87 -9.37 -7.03 -0.23
N VAL A 88 -8.91 -8.13 0.36
CA VAL A 88 -9.74 -9.06 1.16
C VAL A 88 -9.31 -9.14 2.63
N PHE A 89 -8.06 -8.81 2.96
CA PHE A 89 -7.58 -8.82 4.34
C PHE A 89 -7.50 -7.42 4.93
N ASN A 90 -7.87 -7.30 6.21
CA ASN A 90 -7.61 -6.09 6.98
C ASN A 90 -6.10 -5.93 7.22
N SER A 91 -5.71 -4.74 7.63
CA SER A 91 -4.32 -4.45 8.00
C SER A 91 -3.79 -5.40 9.08
N ALA A 92 -2.59 -5.91 8.85
CA ALA A 92 -1.84 -6.74 9.77
C ALA A 92 -0.93 -5.89 10.67
N PRO A 93 -0.39 -6.46 11.78
CA PRO A 93 0.45 -5.71 12.72
C PRO A 93 1.67 -5.05 12.11
N HIS A 94 2.26 -5.65 11.06
CA HIS A 94 3.44 -5.09 10.38
C HIS A 94 3.11 -3.81 9.61
N HIS A 95 1.92 -3.70 8.98
CA HIS A 95 1.49 -2.47 8.30
C HIS A 95 1.47 -1.27 9.26
N PHE A 96 0.85 -1.44 10.46
CA PHE A 96 0.83 -0.37 11.47
C PHE A 96 2.23 -0.01 11.96
N LYS A 97 3.11 -1.02 12.14
CA LYS A 97 4.48 -0.78 12.60
C LYS A 97 5.28 -0.04 11.56
N LEU A 98 5.22 -0.47 10.30
CA LEU A 98 5.92 0.14 9.17
C LEU A 98 5.50 1.60 8.99
N ALA A 99 4.20 1.86 8.84
CA ALA A 99 3.68 3.20 8.65
C ALA A 99 4.03 4.14 9.81
N LYS A 100 3.96 3.65 11.07
CA LYS A 100 4.38 4.42 12.26
C LYS A 100 5.88 4.70 12.29
N GLN A 101 6.74 3.77 11.88
CA GLN A 101 8.19 4.01 11.81
C GLN A 101 8.51 5.06 10.75
N MET A 102 7.91 4.96 9.55
CA MET A 102 8.08 5.98 8.52
C MET A 102 7.62 7.37 9.01
N ALA A 103 6.43 7.47 9.61
CA ALA A 103 5.91 8.75 10.11
C ALA A 103 6.80 9.40 11.18
N LEU A 104 7.40 8.59 12.07
CA LEU A 104 8.35 9.10 13.08
C LEU A 104 9.62 9.66 12.43
N ARG A 105 10.21 8.94 11.46
CA ARG A 105 11.43 9.37 10.75
C ARG A 105 11.18 10.60 9.89
N LEU A 106 10.01 10.67 9.23
CA LEU A 106 9.56 11.83 8.45
C LEU A 106 9.10 13.01 9.33
N LYS A 107 8.95 12.83 10.63
CA LYS A 107 8.42 13.84 11.56
C LYS A 107 7.07 14.41 11.11
N CYS A 108 6.19 13.57 10.58
CA CYS A 108 4.90 13.96 10.00
C CYS A 108 3.72 13.24 10.64
N LYS A 109 2.51 13.72 10.39
CA LYS A 109 1.30 12.97 10.72
C LYS A 109 1.14 11.77 9.80
N LEU A 110 0.53 10.70 10.35
CA LEU A 110 0.14 9.51 9.57
C LEU A 110 -1.38 9.40 9.55
N VAL A 111 -1.94 9.29 8.37
CA VAL A 111 -3.32 8.90 8.14
C VAL A 111 -3.34 7.47 7.59
N PHE A 112 -4.01 6.56 8.29
CA PHE A 112 -4.08 5.15 7.96
C PHE A 112 -5.54 4.76 7.70
N VAL A 113 -5.86 4.30 6.49
CA VAL A 113 -7.22 3.96 6.09
C VAL A 113 -7.53 2.48 6.35
N ASP A 114 -8.74 2.20 6.89
CA ASP A 114 -9.34 0.87 6.98
C ASP A 114 -10.49 0.80 5.94
N TYR A 115 -10.11 0.69 4.66
CA TYR A 115 -11.05 0.65 3.54
C TYR A 115 -11.89 -0.64 3.57
N ARG A 116 -13.05 -0.61 2.92
CA ARG A 116 -14.00 -1.74 2.87
C ARG A 116 -13.50 -2.86 1.98
N LEU A 117 -13.69 -4.10 2.40
CA LEU A 117 -13.04 -5.29 1.85
C LEU A 117 -14.02 -6.21 1.12
N ALA A 118 -13.49 -6.87 0.09
CA ALA A 118 -14.13 -8.01 -0.55
C ALA A 118 -14.17 -9.24 0.41
N PRO A 119 -15.06 -10.20 0.19
CA PRO A 119 -16.04 -10.27 -0.91
C PRO A 119 -17.30 -9.43 -0.69
N LYS A 120 -17.49 -8.85 0.50
CA LYS A 120 -18.68 -8.05 0.83
C LYS A 120 -18.74 -6.75 0.02
N TYR A 121 -17.59 -6.13 -0.16
CA TYR A 121 -17.43 -4.87 -0.91
C TYR A 121 -16.42 -5.10 -2.04
N LYS A 122 -16.96 -5.47 -3.20
CA LYS A 122 -16.17 -5.72 -4.40
C LYS A 122 -15.68 -4.42 -5.04
N PHE A 123 -14.81 -4.55 -6.04
CA PHE A 123 -14.42 -3.46 -6.92
C PHE A 123 -15.65 -2.71 -7.45
N PRO A 124 -15.64 -1.39 -7.46
CA PRO A 124 -14.56 -0.46 -7.14
C PRO A 124 -14.65 0.16 -5.72
N ILE A 125 -15.27 -0.51 -4.73
CA ILE A 125 -15.58 0.11 -3.43
C ILE A 125 -14.29 0.54 -2.67
N ALA A 126 -13.28 -0.34 -2.58
CA ALA A 126 -12.04 -0.01 -1.87
C ALA A 126 -11.32 1.21 -2.49
N LEU A 127 -11.31 1.28 -3.81
CA LEU A 127 -10.77 2.37 -4.59
C LEU A 127 -11.49 3.70 -4.28
N LYS A 128 -12.82 3.70 -4.33
CA LYS A 128 -13.64 4.88 -3.99
C LYS A 128 -13.40 5.30 -2.53
N ASP A 129 -13.31 4.35 -1.61
CA ASP A 129 -13.03 4.64 -0.19
C ASP A 129 -11.68 5.34 0.00
N CYS A 130 -10.61 4.84 -0.61
CA CYS A 130 -9.29 5.45 -0.50
C CYS A 130 -9.28 6.86 -1.11
N TYR A 131 -9.95 7.06 -2.22
CA TYR A 131 -10.09 8.38 -2.85
C TYR A 131 -10.88 9.36 -1.97
N GLU A 132 -12.00 8.93 -1.37
CA GLU A 132 -12.78 9.80 -0.46
C GLU A 132 -11.98 10.17 0.80
N VAL A 133 -11.17 9.25 1.33
CA VAL A 133 -10.26 9.58 2.44
C VAL A 133 -9.19 10.58 2.00
N TYR A 134 -8.64 10.47 0.79
CA TYR A 134 -7.69 11.44 0.25
C TYR A 134 -8.31 12.84 0.14
N LYS A 135 -9.54 12.95 -0.39
CA LYS A 135 -10.32 14.20 -0.41
C LYS A 135 -10.52 14.78 0.99
N TRP A 136 -10.84 13.91 1.96
CA TRP A 136 -11.01 14.33 3.33
C TRP A 136 -9.69 14.87 3.93
N ILE A 137 -8.54 14.23 3.65
CA ILE A 137 -7.23 14.72 4.12
C ILE A 137 -6.96 16.13 3.59
N ILE A 138 -7.16 16.37 2.29
CA ILE A 138 -6.92 17.66 1.63
C ILE A 138 -7.78 18.77 2.24
N ASN A 139 -9.04 18.48 2.56
CA ASN A 139 -10.02 19.48 2.97
C ASN A 139 -10.14 19.64 4.50
N ASN A 140 -9.53 18.76 5.29
CA ASN A 140 -9.66 18.78 6.73
C ASN A 140 -8.61 19.68 7.40
N LYS A 141 -8.99 20.94 7.66
CA LYS A 141 -8.14 21.92 8.33
C LYS A 141 -7.70 21.51 9.75
N GLU A 142 -8.50 20.69 10.46
CA GLU A 142 -8.14 20.21 11.81
C GLU A 142 -6.93 19.30 11.82
N LEU A 143 -6.61 18.68 10.68
CA LEU A 143 -5.38 17.91 10.55
C LEU A 143 -4.12 18.77 10.62
N ASN A 144 -4.25 20.08 10.35
CA ASN A 144 -3.12 21.01 10.33
C ASN A 144 -1.92 20.45 9.53
N ILE A 145 -2.18 20.13 8.27
CA ILE A 145 -1.22 19.66 7.28
C ILE A 145 -1.29 20.56 6.05
N ASN A 146 -0.22 20.56 5.28
CA ASN A 146 -0.18 21.19 3.97
C ASN A 146 -0.64 20.18 2.90
N PRO A 147 -1.76 20.41 2.20
CA PRO A 147 -2.23 19.49 1.16
C PRO A 147 -1.22 19.21 0.05
N SER A 148 -0.30 20.17 -0.25
CA SER A 148 0.76 19.96 -1.24
C SER A 148 1.95 19.13 -0.74
N LYS A 149 1.93 18.66 0.51
CA LYS A 149 2.98 17.84 1.15
C LYS A 149 2.44 16.49 1.63
N ILE A 150 1.43 15.96 0.96
CA ILE A 150 0.90 14.63 1.24
C ILE A 150 1.74 13.59 0.47
N ILE A 151 2.28 12.62 1.19
CA ILE A 151 2.92 11.43 0.65
C ILE A 151 1.89 10.30 0.66
N ILE A 152 1.71 9.59 -0.44
CA ILE A 152 0.92 8.35 -0.43
C ILE A 152 1.90 7.17 -0.47
N ALA A 153 1.74 6.24 0.48
CA ALA A 153 2.48 4.99 0.49
C ALA A 153 1.53 3.81 0.58
N GLY A 154 1.85 2.72 -0.13
CA GLY A 154 1.06 1.51 -0.06
C GLY A 154 1.80 0.28 -0.55
N ASP A 155 1.43 -0.86 0.01
CA ASP A 155 2.01 -2.15 -0.30
C ASP A 155 1.02 -3.04 -1.06
N SER A 156 1.49 -3.83 -2.05
CA SER A 156 0.66 -4.82 -2.76
C SER A 156 -0.63 -4.19 -3.34
N ALA A 157 -1.79 -4.68 -2.96
CA ALA A 157 -3.09 -4.08 -3.28
C ALA A 157 -3.19 -2.61 -2.84
N GLY A 158 -2.54 -2.22 -1.74
CA GLY A 158 -2.46 -0.83 -1.29
C GLY A 158 -1.64 0.03 -2.24
N GLY A 159 -0.63 -0.54 -2.90
CA GLY A 159 0.11 0.13 -3.98
C GLY A 159 -0.78 0.45 -5.18
N ASN A 160 -1.64 -0.49 -5.59
CA ASN A 160 -2.67 -0.26 -6.61
C ASN A 160 -3.63 0.88 -6.20
N LEU A 161 -4.16 0.82 -4.98
CA LEU A 161 -5.08 1.83 -4.46
C LEU A 161 -4.40 3.21 -4.32
N SER A 162 -3.09 3.25 -4.07
CA SER A 162 -2.29 4.49 -4.06
C SER A 162 -2.21 5.12 -5.44
N LEU A 163 -1.89 4.32 -6.46
CA LEU A 163 -1.89 4.75 -7.86
C LEU A 163 -3.27 5.21 -8.31
N THR A 164 -4.29 4.40 -8.04
CA THR A 164 -5.67 4.73 -8.39
C THR A 164 -6.13 6.05 -7.76
N THR A 165 -5.82 6.25 -6.47
CA THR A 165 -6.13 7.51 -5.78
C THR A 165 -5.45 8.70 -6.47
N THR A 166 -4.21 8.52 -6.94
CA THR A 166 -3.44 9.56 -7.64
C THR A 166 -4.04 9.88 -9.01
N PHE A 167 -4.39 8.86 -9.81
CA PHE A 167 -5.07 9.07 -11.09
C PHE A 167 -6.42 9.77 -10.92
N MET A 168 -7.23 9.33 -9.95
CA MET A 168 -8.51 9.98 -9.67
C MET A 168 -8.35 11.42 -9.17
N ALA A 169 -7.31 11.70 -8.39
CA ALA A 169 -7.01 13.06 -7.95
C ALA A 169 -6.70 13.97 -9.15
N HIS A 170 -5.87 13.52 -10.09
CA HIS A 170 -5.59 14.24 -11.33
C HIS A 170 -6.86 14.48 -12.16
N GLU A 171 -7.63 13.45 -12.45
CA GLU A 171 -8.84 13.52 -13.27
C GLU A 171 -9.92 14.44 -12.68
N ASN A 172 -9.90 14.63 -11.37
CA ASN A 172 -10.82 15.52 -10.66
C ASN A 172 -10.19 16.86 -10.25
N ASN A 173 -9.02 17.22 -10.81
CA ASN A 173 -8.30 18.47 -10.55
C ASN A 173 -8.06 18.75 -9.05
N LEU A 174 -7.78 17.70 -8.27
CA LEU A 174 -7.38 17.84 -6.87
C LEU A 174 -5.87 18.07 -6.76
N VAL A 175 -5.45 18.61 -5.62
CA VAL A 175 -4.02 18.63 -5.28
C VAL A 175 -3.47 17.21 -5.34
N LEU A 176 -2.39 17.02 -6.10
CA LEU A 176 -1.73 15.74 -6.24
C LEU A 176 -0.85 15.42 -5.01
N PRO A 177 -0.60 14.13 -4.72
CA PRO A 177 0.38 13.77 -3.71
C PRO A 177 1.78 14.28 -4.11
N LYS A 178 2.57 14.65 -3.13
CA LYS A 178 3.93 15.18 -3.33
C LYS A 178 4.87 14.13 -3.92
N CYS A 179 4.72 12.88 -3.48
CA CYS A 179 5.38 11.70 -4.04
C CYS A 179 4.64 10.42 -3.64
N LEU A 180 4.97 9.33 -4.31
CA LEU A 180 4.43 7.98 -4.07
C LEU A 180 5.53 7.03 -3.60
N VAL A 181 5.18 6.10 -2.69
CA VAL A 181 6.03 4.98 -2.29
C VAL A 181 5.24 3.69 -2.46
N LEU A 182 5.60 2.91 -3.46
CA LEU A 182 4.88 1.71 -3.87
C LEU A 182 5.73 0.47 -3.56
N LEU A 183 5.24 -0.37 -2.68
CA LEU A 183 5.94 -1.57 -2.24
C LEU A 183 5.29 -2.78 -2.92
N TYR A 184 6.05 -3.48 -3.77
CA TYR A 184 5.58 -4.63 -4.55
C TYR A 184 4.12 -4.46 -5.03
N PRO A 185 3.82 -3.36 -5.77
CA PRO A 185 2.46 -2.97 -6.09
C PRO A 185 1.79 -3.92 -7.08
N VAL A 186 0.46 -4.04 -7.00
CA VAL A 186 -0.37 -4.59 -8.09
C VAL A 186 -0.60 -3.48 -9.11
N THR A 187 -0.24 -3.70 -10.36
CA THR A 187 -0.48 -2.74 -11.47
C THR A 187 -1.24 -3.35 -12.63
N THR A 188 -1.30 -4.67 -12.68
CA THR A 188 -1.98 -5.42 -13.74
C THR A 188 -3.19 -6.20 -13.18
N HIS A 189 -4.20 -6.40 -14.03
CA HIS A 189 -5.31 -7.32 -13.79
C HIS A 189 -5.55 -8.16 -15.04
N GLY A 190 -5.53 -9.48 -14.87
CA GLY A 190 -5.73 -10.43 -15.97
C GLY A 190 -4.49 -10.67 -16.84
N TYR A 191 -3.39 -9.96 -16.62
CA TYR A 191 -2.10 -10.22 -17.28
C TYR A 191 -1.39 -11.41 -16.63
N LYS A 192 -0.74 -12.22 -17.45
CA LYS A 192 0.12 -13.32 -17.01
C LYS A 192 1.57 -12.99 -17.36
N THR A 193 2.18 -12.16 -16.54
CA THR A 193 3.61 -11.82 -16.65
C THR A 193 4.50 -13.04 -16.41
N GLU A 194 5.79 -12.95 -16.75
CA GLU A 194 6.73 -14.06 -16.48
C GLU A 194 6.83 -14.38 -14.99
N SER A 195 6.90 -13.36 -14.13
CA SER A 195 6.92 -13.55 -12.69
C SER A 195 5.63 -14.18 -12.18
N TYR A 196 4.48 -13.80 -12.73
CA TYR A 196 3.19 -14.41 -12.37
C TYR A 196 3.15 -15.90 -12.69
N LEU A 197 3.66 -16.28 -13.85
CA LEU A 197 3.73 -17.70 -14.26
C LEU A 197 4.76 -18.49 -13.46
N LYS A 198 5.89 -17.87 -13.10
CA LYS A 198 7.03 -18.51 -12.43
C LYS A 198 6.82 -18.73 -10.93
N TYR A 199 6.18 -17.78 -10.25
CA TYR A 199 6.08 -17.76 -8.79
C TYR A 199 4.67 -18.17 -8.31
N ASP A 200 4.34 -19.44 -8.53
CA ASP A 200 3.05 -20.04 -8.17
C ASP A 200 3.06 -20.78 -6.82
N ASP A 201 4.21 -20.83 -6.15
CA ASP A 201 4.46 -21.59 -4.91
C ASP A 201 5.28 -20.79 -3.87
N THR A 202 5.48 -19.49 -4.06
CA THR A 202 6.17 -18.64 -3.10
C THR A 202 5.31 -18.40 -1.84
N PRO A 203 5.96 -18.18 -0.68
CA PRO A 203 5.24 -17.90 0.57
C PRO A 203 4.59 -16.52 0.54
N MET A 204 3.73 -16.25 1.49
CA MET A 204 2.95 -15.01 1.70
C MET A 204 1.90 -14.77 0.61
N CYS A 205 2.31 -14.64 -0.65
CA CYS A 205 1.46 -14.52 -1.82
C CYS A 205 2.14 -15.16 -3.03
N ASN A 206 1.37 -15.81 -3.86
CA ASN A 206 1.78 -16.39 -5.13
C ASN A 206 0.65 -16.25 -6.16
N SER A 207 0.89 -16.62 -7.43
CA SER A 207 -0.11 -16.40 -8.47
C SER A 207 -1.43 -17.17 -8.24
N LYS A 208 -1.39 -18.34 -7.59
CA LYS A 208 -2.60 -19.10 -7.24
C LYS A 208 -3.45 -18.39 -6.19
N ASP A 209 -2.80 -17.64 -5.29
CA ASP A 209 -3.50 -16.79 -4.34
C ASP A 209 -4.01 -15.51 -5.02
N GLY A 210 -3.24 -14.92 -5.94
CA GLY A 210 -3.66 -13.81 -6.79
C GLY A 210 -4.97 -14.12 -7.52
N GLU A 211 -5.09 -15.29 -8.15
CA GLU A 211 -6.33 -15.72 -8.79
C GLU A 211 -7.54 -15.81 -7.84
N LYS A 212 -7.30 -16.19 -6.57
CA LYS A 212 -8.37 -16.21 -5.55
C LYS A 212 -8.79 -14.79 -5.15
N TYR A 213 -7.82 -13.86 -4.99
CA TYR A 213 -8.10 -12.46 -4.70
C TYR A 213 -8.91 -11.82 -5.81
N ASP A 214 -8.53 -12.03 -7.06
CA ASP A 214 -9.24 -11.53 -8.23
C ASP A 214 -10.69 -11.99 -8.28
N LYS A 215 -10.94 -13.28 -8.08
CA LYS A 215 -12.31 -13.85 -8.04
C LYS A 215 -13.16 -13.27 -6.90
N LEU A 216 -12.55 -12.90 -5.78
CA LEU A 216 -13.24 -12.33 -4.63
C LEU A 216 -13.51 -10.83 -4.82
N TYR A 217 -12.56 -10.10 -5.42
CA TYR A 217 -12.58 -8.64 -5.50
C TYR A 217 -13.27 -8.13 -6.77
N TYR A 218 -12.90 -8.65 -7.93
CA TYR A 218 -13.45 -8.17 -9.20
C TYR A 218 -14.79 -8.83 -9.53
N PRO A 219 -15.87 -8.03 -9.76
CA PRO A 219 -17.13 -8.56 -10.30
C PRO A 219 -16.94 -8.95 -11.77
N GLN A 220 -17.71 -9.92 -12.24
CA GLN A 220 -17.76 -10.29 -13.65
C GLN A 220 -19.17 -10.08 -14.20
N PRO A 221 -19.34 -9.29 -15.27
CA PRO A 221 -18.32 -8.47 -15.94
C PRO A 221 -17.92 -7.22 -15.14
N LEU A 222 -16.73 -6.67 -15.40
CA LEU A 222 -16.32 -5.35 -14.91
C LEU A 222 -17.12 -4.28 -15.66
N GLN A 223 -17.78 -3.39 -14.93
CA GLN A 223 -18.61 -2.31 -15.51
C GLN A 223 -18.13 -0.92 -15.10
N ASP A 224 -18.22 -0.59 -13.83
CA ASP A 224 -17.88 0.72 -13.28
C ASP A 224 -16.37 0.85 -13.05
N LEU A 225 -15.75 1.93 -13.52
CA LEU A 225 -14.34 2.26 -13.33
C LEU A 225 -13.36 1.14 -13.77
N LYS A 226 -13.72 0.37 -14.79
CA LYS A 226 -12.94 -0.76 -15.31
C LYS A 226 -11.50 -0.38 -15.68
N GLU A 227 -11.28 0.85 -16.10
CA GLU A 227 -9.98 1.41 -16.45
C GLU A 227 -9.01 1.48 -15.27
N TYR A 228 -9.48 1.37 -14.03
CA TYR A 228 -8.66 1.31 -12.83
C TYR A 228 -8.36 -0.13 -12.35
N ALA A 229 -8.96 -1.13 -12.99
CA ALA A 229 -8.61 -2.52 -12.70
C ALA A 229 -7.21 -2.86 -13.23
N ASN A 230 -6.78 -2.21 -14.33
CA ASN A 230 -5.51 -2.45 -14.98
C ASN A 230 -4.76 -1.13 -15.20
N LEU A 231 -3.95 -0.74 -14.23
CA LEU A 231 -3.30 0.57 -14.20
C LEU A 231 -2.15 0.69 -15.21
N ILE A 232 -1.61 -0.45 -15.66
CA ILE A 232 -0.56 -0.43 -16.67
C ILE A 232 -1.08 0.14 -18.02
N ASP A 233 -2.38 0.08 -18.27
CA ASP A 233 -2.97 0.62 -19.49
C ASP A 233 -3.31 2.12 -19.38
N LYS A 234 -3.34 2.70 -18.16
CA LYS A 234 -3.63 4.12 -17.99
C LYS A 234 -2.46 4.99 -18.45
N GLU A 235 -2.75 6.07 -19.15
CA GLU A 235 -1.75 7.06 -19.54
C GLU A 235 -1.15 7.77 -18.31
N ILE A 236 0.19 7.91 -18.30
CA ILE A 236 0.89 8.72 -17.31
C ILE A 236 0.80 10.18 -17.72
N PHE A 237 0.20 11.00 -16.89
CA PHE A 237 0.02 12.44 -17.16
C PHE A 237 1.28 13.26 -16.85
N ASP A 238 1.33 14.51 -17.35
CA ASP A 238 2.57 15.31 -17.34
C ASP A 238 3.10 15.66 -15.96
N ASP A 239 2.25 15.97 -15.02
CA ASP A 239 2.60 16.31 -13.64
C ASP A 239 2.49 15.10 -12.67
N PHE A 240 2.67 13.87 -13.20
CA PHE A 240 2.65 12.66 -12.37
C PHE A 240 3.72 12.73 -11.27
N PRO A 241 3.33 12.45 -10.01
CA PRO A 241 4.23 12.60 -8.87
C PRO A 241 5.49 11.74 -8.96
N PRO A 242 6.64 12.23 -8.46
CA PRO A 242 7.81 11.39 -8.24
C PRO A 242 7.44 10.12 -7.49
N THR A 243 7.92 8.98 -7.98
CA THR A 243 7.50 7.66 -7.49
C THR A 243 8.70 6.80 -7.12
N TYR A 244 8.63 6.16 -5.95
CA TYR A 244 9.55 5.12 -5.53
C TYR A 244 8.85 3.77 -5.61
N ILE A 245 9.48 2.80 -6.28
CA ILE A 245 8.95 1.46 -6.47
C ILE A 245 9.93 0.44 -5.89
N GLU A 246 9.46 -0.39 -4.97
CA GLU A 246 10.17 -1.59 -4.54
C GLU A 246 9.48 -2.84 -5.08
N VAL A 247 10.28 -3.83 -5.51
CA VAL A 247 9.80 -5.17 -5.88
C VAL A 247 10.59 -6.23 -5.14
N ALA A 248 10.01 -7.40 -4.96
CA ALA A 248 10.71 -8.55 -4.36
C ALA A 248 11.13 -9.54 -5.45
N GLN A 249 12.35 -10.06 -5.37
CA GLN A 249 12.91 -10.96 -6.40
C GLN A 249 12.07 -12.22 -6.64
N TYR A 250 11.50 -12.79 -5.58
CA TYR A 250 10.70 -14.04 -5.64
C TYR A 250 9.22 -13.74 -5.42
N ASP A 251 8.66 -12.87 -6.25
CA ASP A 251 7.28 -12.38 -6.13
C ASP A 251 6.53 -12.53 -7.46
N CYS A 252 5.33 -13.06 -7.41
CA CYS A 252 4.47 -13.14 -8.59
C CYS A 252 4.08 -11.77 -9.15
N LEU A 253 4.18 -10.70 -8.34
CA LEU A 253 3.94 -9.31 -8.73
C LEU A 253 5.24 -8.54 -9.07
N HIS A 254 6.40 -9.24 -9.15
CA HIS A 254 7.66 -8.60 -9.50
C HIS A 254 7.54 -7.76 -10.78
N ASP A 255 7.03 -8.36 -11.84
CA ASP A 255 6.92 -7.70 -13.15
C ASP A 255 5.85 -6.60 -13.17
N ASP A 256 4.88 -6.63 -12.29
CA ASP A 256 3.92 -5.53 -12.11
C ASP A 256 4.64 -4.22 -11.77
N GLY A 257 5.58 -4.27 -10.84
CA GLY A 257 6.39 -3.12 -10.46
C GLY A 257 7.37 -2.71 -11.56
N VAL A 258 8.00 -3.68 -12.24
CA VAL A 258 8.94 -3.43 -13.35
C VAL A 258 8.24 -2.75 -14.51
N LEU A 259 7.10 -3.29 -14.96
CA LEU A 259 6.33 -2.72 -16.08
C LEU A 259 5.88 -1.28 -15.78
N PHE A 260 5.47 -1.01 -14.54
CA PHE A 260 5.08 0.36 -14.18
C PHE A 260 6.28 1.31 -14.11
N TYR A 261 7.43 0.82 -13.62
CA TYR A 261 8.69 1.58 -13.65
C TYR A 261 9.10 1.92 -15.09
N ASP A 262 9.14 0.94 -15.98
CA ASP A 262 9.50 1.13 -17.39
C ASP A 262 8.58 2.16 -18.05
N LYS A 263 7.28 2.07 -17.79
CA LYS A 263 6.30 3.05 -18.27
C LYS A 263 6.57 4.46 -17.76
N MET A 264 6.98 4.64 -16.51
CA MET A 264 7.38 5.94 -15.96
C MET A 264 8.61 6.48 -16.65
N VAL A 265 9.62 5.63 -16.87
CA VAL A 265 10.86 5.99 -17.58
C VAL A 265 10.58 6.39 -19.04
N ASP A 266 9.79 5.62 -19.76
CA ASP A 266 9.41 5.89 -21.15
C ASP A 266 8.69 7.25 -21.31
N LYS A 267 7.99 7.68 -20.26
CA LYS A 267 7.33 8.99 -20.19
C LYS A 267 8.21 10.09 -19.57
N ASN A 268 9.52 9.83 -19.36
CA ASN A 268 10.47 10.75 -18.72
C ASN A 268 10.00 11.26 -17.36
N LYS A 269 9.35 10.41 -16.55
CA LYS A 269 8.91 10.75 -15.21
C LYS A 269 9.95 10.35 -14.16
N VAL A 270 9.99 11.10 -13.06
CA VAL A 270 10.89 10.78 -11.94
C VAL A 270 10.43 9.51 -11.25
N CYS A 271 11.23 8.46 -11.37
CA CYS A 271 10.97 7.18 -10.74
C CYS A 271 12.26 6.55 -10.24
N GLU A 272 12.29 6.15 -8.95
CA GLU A 272 13.36 5.34 -8.38
C GLU A 272 12.86 3.90 -8.21
N PHE A 273 13.68 2.95 -8.62
CA PHE A 273 13.35 1.53 -8.57
C PHE A 273 14.36 0.76 -7.71
N TYR A 274 13.85 -0.13 -6.86
CA TYR A 274 14.69 -0.99 -6.04
C TYR A 274 14.15 -2.43 -6.01
N GLU A 275 14.98 -3.39 -6.45
CA GLU A 275 14.69 -4.81 -6.31
C GLU A 275 15.30 -5.34 -5.02
N VAL A 276 14.46 -5.85 -4.12
CA VAL A 276 14.88 -6.51 -2.88
C VAL A 276 15.27 -7.94 -3.20
N LYS A 277 16.58 -8.19 -3.19
CA LYS A 277 17.13 -9.51 -3.48
C LYS A 277 16.77 -10.51 -2.39
N ASP A 278 16.63 -11.79 -2.79
CA ASP A 278 16.30 -12.90 -1.89
C ASP A 278 15.03 -12.66 -1.03
N ALA A 279 14.11 -11.83 -1.54
CA ALA A 279 12.86 -11.49 -0.88
C ALA A 279 11.65 -12.12 -1.58
N MET A 280 10.60 -12.40 -0.81
CA MET A 280 9.28 -12.80 -1.28
C MET A 280 8.28 -11.68 -1.06
N HIS A 281 7.09 -11.79 -1.64
CA HIS A 281 5.99 -10.87 -1.42
C HIS A 281 5.73 -10.60 0.07
N GLY A 282 5.46 -9.36 0.44
CA GLY A 282 5.15 -9.02 1.83
C GLY A 282 6.32 -9.16 2.80
N TYR A 283 7.57 -9.03 2.33
CA TYR A 283 8.78 -9.13 3.16
C TYR A 283 8.79 -8.15 4.34
N ASP A 284 7.98 -7.09 4.31
CA ASP A 284 7.81 -6.14 5.43
C ASP A 284 7.24 -6.79 6.70
N ILE A 285 6.78 -8.05 6.64
CA ILE A 285 6.43 -8.84 7.84
C ILE A 285 7.62 -8.96 8.80
N ALA A 286 8.85 -8.87 8.27
CA ALA A 286 10.08 -8.89 9.06
C ALA A 286 10.43 -7.54 9.72
N ILE A 287 9.43 -6.65 9.91
CA ILE A 287 9.61 -5.33 10.52
C ILE A 287 10.40 -5.40 11.84
N GLY A 288 11.45 -4.59 11.93
CA GLY A 288 12.42 -4.59 13.02
C GLY A 288 13.65 -5.48 12.77
N SER A 289 13.78 -6.07 11.58
CA SER A 289 15.03 -6.66 11.11
C SER A 289 15.92 -5.62 10.44
N LYS A 290 17.20 -5.95 10.29
CA LYS A 290 18.19 -5.07 9.65
C LYS A 290 17.78 -4.75 8.20
N LEU A 291 17.37 -5.77 7.44
CA LEU A 291 16.90 -5.61 6.06
C LEU A 291 15.79 -4.54 5.97
N ILE A 292 14.75 -4.67 6.81
CA ILE A 292 13.61 -3.75 6.72
C ILE A 292 13.96 -2.35 7.22
N ASP A 293 14.83 -2.23 8.21
CA ASP A 293 15.31 -0.91 8.67
C ASP A 293 16.09 -0.19 7.57
N GLU A 294 16.96 -0.89 6.81
CA GLU A 294 17.69 -0.35 5.66
C GLU A 294 16.73 0.07 4.51
N LEU A 295 15.69 -0.72 4.23
CA LEU A 295 14.69 -0.38 3.24
C LEU A 295 13.86 0.84 3.65
N ILE A 296 13.50 0.96 4.93
CA ILE A 296 12.82 2.15 5.43
C ILE A 296 13.71 3.39 5.25
N GLU A 297 15.02 3.32 5.49
CA GLU A 297 15.91 4.48 5.25
C GLU A 297 15.88 4.90 3.77
N LYS A 298 15.97 3.98 2.82
CA LYS A 298 15.88 4.30 1.38
C LYS A 298 14.57 5.00 1.02
N ARG A 299 13.44 4.51 1.56
CA ARG A 299 12.11 5.13 1.38
C ARG A 299 12.09 6.56 1.94
N ILE A 300 12.68 6.77 3.13
CA ILE A 300 12.78 8.08 3.76
C ILE A 300 13.72 9.02 2.99
N GLU A 301 14.87 8.52 2.53
CA GLU A 301 15.80 9.28 1.69
C GLU A 301 15.12 9.76 0.41
N PHE A 302 14.36 8.89 -0.26
CA PHE A 302 13.56 9.28 -1.43
C PHE A 302 12.55 10.39 -1.09
N ILE A 303 11.71 10.18 -0.07
CA ILE A 303 10.66 11.14 0.31
C ILE A 303 11.28 12.51 0.64
N ASN A 304 12.41 12.50 1.35
CA ASN A 304 13.10 13.73 1.78
C ASN A 304 13.62 14.61 0.63
N LYS A 305 13.74 14.07 -0.59
CA LYS A 305 14.08 14.86 -1.79
C LYS A 305 12.95 15.82 -2.18
N TYR A 306 11.71 15.54 -1.74
CA TYR A 306 10.50 16.25 -2.18
C TYR A 306 9.78 16.99 -1.06
N ILE A 307 10.03 16.65 0.19
CA ILE A 307 9.49 17.39 1.33
C ILE A 307 10.61 18.17 2.02
N ASP A 308 10.41 19.46 2.25
CA ASP A 308 11.33 20.28 3.02
C ASP A 308 11.35 19.80 4.47
N ILE A 309 12.43 19.13 4.88
CA ILE A 309 12.65 18.83 6.28
C ILE A 309 13.28 20.06 6.92
N ILE A 310 12.54 20.69 7.81
CA ILE A 310 13.12 21.65 8.73
C ILE A 310 13.99 20.84 9.72
N TRP A 311 15.31 20.87 9.53
CA TRP A 311 16.31 20.28 10.42
C TRP A 311 16.29 20.93 11.80
#